data_05164a19791dd2847720f10ad661aefd
#
_entry.id   05164a19791dd2847720f10ad661aefd
#
_cell.length_a   1.000
_cell.length_b   1.000
_cell.length_c   1.000
_cell.angle_alpha   90.00
_cell.angle_beta   90.00
_cell.angle_gamma   90.00
#
_symmetry.space_group_name_H-M   'P 1'
#
loop_
_entity.id
_entity.type
_entity.pdbx_description
1 polymer ?
#
loop_
_entity_poly.entity_id
_entity_poly.type
_entity_poly.pdbx_seq_one_letter_code
_entity_poly.pdbx_strand_id
1 'polypeptide(L)'
;HTYKKKKFGIFLHQVHHEVESPFIAGMDDEVLIPHSRWRGVERKDLKGKKDFEILIENKEVGPHLIVGRKGREIYVQGHPEYDRSDIAQEYFRDKKAGIAINRPDNYFPKGNEMKTPLKNWGANGQVFYSNWINWVYQTTNVDVKKPLMD
;
A
#
# COMPACT_ATOMS: atom_id res chain seq x y z
N HIS A 1 8.08 11.39 -7.62
CA HIS A 1 8.24 11.16 -9.05
C HIS A 1 6.91 11.03 -9.75
N THR A 2 6.85 11.46 -11.02
CA THR A 2 5.73 11.16 -11.93
C THR A 2 6.20 10.07 -12.89
N TYR A 3 5.41 9.01 -13.02
CA TYR A 3 5.74 7.87 -13.86
C TYR A 3 5.21 8.04 -15.27
N LYS A 4 5.96 7.57 -16.26
CA LYS A 4 5.53 7.52 -17.67
C LYS A 4 4.43 6.48 -17.90
N LYS A 5 4.42 5.41 -17.09
CA LYS A 5 3.42 4.33 -17.08
C LYS A 5 2.83 4.25 -15.68
N LYS A 6 1.50 4.14 -15.56
CA LYS A 6 0.82 3.94 -14.28
C LYS A 6 1.35 2.68 -13.59
N LYS A 7 1.70 2.77 -12.32
CA LYS A 7 1.94 1.60 -11.49
C LYS A 7 0.57 1.03 -11.13
N PHE A 8 0.18 -0.05 -11.82
CA PHE A 8 -1.20 -0.49 -11.84
C PHE A 8 -1.31 -2.01 -11.83
N GLY A 9 -1.86 -2.59 -10.78
CA GLY A 9 -2.00 -4.03 -10.63
C GLY A 9 -1.73 -4.52 -9.21
N ILE A 10 -1.44 -5.82 -9.07
CA ILE A 10 -1.11 -6.48 -7.81
C ILE A 10 0.37 -6.87 -7.85
N PHE A 11 1.12 -6.45 -6.84
CA PHE A 11 2.55 -6.68 -6.77
C PHE A 11 2.93 -7.35 -5.45
N LEU A 12 3.86 -8.32 -5.52
CA LEU A 12 4.41 -9.00 -4.36
C LEU A 12 5.50 -8.13 -3.75
N HIS A 13 5.33 -7.74 -2.50
CA HIS A 13 6.27 -6.90 -1.75
C HIS A 13 7.00 -7.70 -0.70
N GLN A 14 8.26 -7.34 -0.47
CA GLN A 14 9.05 -7.84 0.65
C GLN A 14 8.77 -7.02 1.89
N VAL A 15 8.57 -7.69 3.02
CA VAL A 15 8.48 -7.09 4.34
C VAL A 15 9.86 -7.13 5.00
N HIS A 16 10.34 -6.00 5.48
CA HIS A 16 11.67 -5.86 6.08
C HIS A 16 11.63 -6.12 7.59
N HIS A 17 11.54 -7.40 7.98
CA HIS A 17 11.51 -7.80 9.39
C HIS A 17 12.82 -7.57 10.15
N GLU A 18 13.92 -7.30 9.45
CA GLU A 18 15.18 -6.82 10.04
C GLU A 18 15.04 -5.41 10.65
N VAL A 19 14.00 -4.67 10.27
CA VAL A 19 13.63 -3.40 10.90
C VAL A 19 12.57 -3.67 11.96
N GLU A 20 12.95 -3.52 13.23
CA GLU A 20 12.00 -3.68 14.32
C GLU A 20 10.95 -2.57 14.29
N SER A 21 9.71 -2.94 13.93
CA SER A 21 8.62 -1.98 13.79
C SER A 21 7.26 -2.57 14.14
N PRO A 22 6.45 -1.89 14.97
CA PRO A 22 5.12 -2.36 15.31
C PRO A 22 4.17 -2.41 14.11
N PHE A 23 4.43 -1.64 13.05
CA PHE A 23 3.55 -1.56 11.88
C PHE A 23 3.51 -2.81 11.01
N ILE A 24 4.55 -3.65 11.09
CA ILE A 24 4.67 -4.91 10.33
C ILE A 24 4.58 -6.15 11.23
N ALA A 25 4.29 -5.98 12.51
CA ALA A 25 4.17 -7.10 13.44
C ALA A 25 3.06 -8.07 12.98
N GLY A 26 3.39 -9.36 12.91
CA GLY A 26 2.47 -10.42 12.50
C GLY A 26 2.16 -10.48 11.00
N MET A 27 2.88 -9.74 10.16
CA MET A 27 2.82 -9.89 8.70
C MET A 27 3.69 -11.06 8.23
N ASP A 28 3.33 -11.60 7.06
CA ASP A 28 4.19 -12.54 6.33
C ASP A 28 5.44 -11.85 5.77
N ASP A 29 6.48 -12.63 5.41
CA ASP A 29 7.69 -12.11 4.78
C ASP A 29 7.44 -11.46 3.42
N GLU A 30 6.38 -11.91 2.74
CA GLU A 30 5.94 -11.40 1.46
C GLU A 30 4.44 -11.10 1.48
N VAL A 31 4.07 -9.92 0.96
CA VAL A 31 2.67 -9.49 0.93
C VAL A 31 2.28 -8.98 -0.46
N LEU A 32 1.09 -9.36 -0.90
CA LEU A 32 0.51 -8.82 -2.13
C LEU A 32 -0.17 -7.49 -1.84
N ILE A 33 0.11 -6.49 -2.67
CA ILE A 33 -0.44 -5.14 -2.49
C ILE A 33 -0.93 -4.59 -3.83
N PRO A 34 -2.17 -4.09 -3.88
CA PRO A 34 -2.70 -3.35 -5.01
C PRO A 34 -2.01 -2.00 -5.19
N HIS A 35 -1.72 -1.63 -6.42
CA HIS A 35 -1.25 -0.29 -6.78
C HIS A 35 -2.10 0.30 -7.91
N SER A 36 -2.37 1.60 -7.83
CA SER A 36 -3.04 2.38 -8.86
C SER A 36 -2.57 3.83 -8.80
N ARG A 37 -1.36 4.11 -9.29
CA ARG A 37 -0.76 5.44 -9.12
C ARG A 37 0.10 5.90 -10.29
N TRP A 38 0.05 7.20 -10.57
CA TRP A 38 0.90 7.89 -11.53
C TRP A 38 2.10 8.59 -10.89
N ARG A 39 2.14 8.62 -9.56
CA ARG A 39 3.19 9.31 -8.79
C ARG A 39 3.61 8.46 -7.60
N GLY A 40 4.78 8.76 -7.05
CA GLY A 40 5.24 8.10 -5.84
C GLY A 40 6.64 8.52 -5.41
N VAL A 41 7.01 8.03 -4.25
CA VAL A 41 8.37 8.13 -3.68
C VAL A 41 9.13 6.86 -4.07
N GLU A 42 10.38 7.00 -4.45
CA GLU A 42 11.28 5.89 -4.74
C GLU A 42 12.33 5.75 -3.64
N ARG A 43 12.92 4.56 -3.51
CA ARG A 43 13.98 4.29 -2.52
C ARG A 43 15.13 5.32 -2.58
N LYS A 44 15.51 5.75 -3.78
CA LYS A 44 16.57 6.75 -3.97
C LYS A 44 16.26 8.11 -3.33
N ASP A 45 14.97 8.46 -3.20
CA ASP A 45 14.53 9.73 -2.60
C ASP A 45 14.72 9.76 -1.08
N LEU A 46 14.79 8.57 -0.49
CA LEU A 46 14.99 8.36 0.94
C LEU A 46 16.47 8.14 1.30
N LYS A 47 17.35 8.01 0.30
CA LYS A 47 18.77 7.79 0.53
C LYS A 47 19.38 8.95 1.34
N GLY A 48 19.99 8.60 2.48
CA GLY A 48 20.59 9.57 3.39
C GLY A 48 19.64 10.30 4.34
N LYS A 49 18.35 10.04 4.24
CA LYS A 49 17.32 10.58 5.16
C LYS A 49 17.14 9.62 6.33
N LYS A 50 17.93 9.82 7.40
CA LYS A 50 18.01 8.92 8.57
C LYS A 50 16.70 8.82 9.38
N ASP A 51 15.77 9.75 9.19
CA ASP A 51 14.50 9.78 9.91
C ASP A 51 13.40 8.94 9.26
N PHE A 52 13.71 8.27 8.13
CA PHE A 52 12.76 7.46 7.38
C PHE A 52 13.25 6.02 7.20
N GLU A 53 12.34 5.09 7.40
CA GLU A 53 12.57 3.65 7.22
C GLU A 53 11.56 3.10 6.22
N ILE A 54 12.02 2.26 5.30
CA ILE A 54 11.16 1.52 4.38
C ILE A 54 10.89 0.17 5.03
N LEU A 55 9.63 -0.10 5.35
CA LEU A 55 9.22 -1.34 5.99
C LEU A 55 8.71 -2.39 5.00
N ILE A 56 8.10 -1.94 3.89
CA ILE A 56 7.58 -2.83 2.85
C ILE A 56 7.89 -2.22 1.49
N GLU A 57 8.47 -3.01 0.59
CA GLU A 57 8.76 -2.54 -0.77
C GLU A 57 8.73 -3.65 -1.82
N ASN A 58 8.66 -3.24 -3.08
CA ASN A 58 8.85 -4.08 -4.26
C ASN A 58 9.86 -3.41 -5.19
N LYS A 59 10.69 -4.20 -5.88
CA LYS A 59 11.75 -3.69 -6.76
C LYS A 59 11.21 -2.95 -7.99
N GLU A 60 10.03 -3.32 -8.49
CA GLU A 60 9.43 -2.74 -9.69
C GLU A 60 8.61 -1.48 -9.38
N VAL A 61 7.78 -1.53 -8.34
CA VAL A 61 6.87 -0.42 -8.01
C VAL A 61 7.37 0.45 -6.87
N GLY A 62 8.47 0.07 -6.20
CA GLY A 62 9.12 0.84 -5.14
C GLY A 62 8.51 0.63 -3.75
N PRO A 63 8.83 1.52 -2.81
CA PRO A 63 8.33 1.44 -1.44
C PRO A 63 6.81 1.46 -1.38
N HIS A 64 6.23 0.65 -0.49
CA HIS A 64 4.82 0.68 -0.15
C HIS A 64 4.57 1.35 1.20
N LEU A 65 5.25 0.86 2.25
CA LEU A 65 5.13 1.39 3.60
C LEU A 65 6.44 2.05 4.02
N ILE A 66 6.37 3.34 4.30
CA ILE A 66 7.48 4.14 4.79
C ILE A 66 7.06 4.76 6.12
N VAL A 67 7.91 4.65 7.12
CA VAL A 67 7.68 5.23 8.44
C VAL A 67 8.73 6.31 8.69
N GLY A 68 8.28 7.46 9.15
CA GLY A 68 9.14 8.60 9.48
C GLY A 68 9.01 9.04 10.92
N ARG A 69 10.03 9.74 11.39
CA ARG A 69 10.05 10.43 12.69
C ARG A 69 9.60 9.54 13.86
N LYS A 70 10.14 8.31 13.92
CA LYS A 70 9.84 7.34 14.98
C LYS A 70 8.34 6.98 15.06
N GLY A 71 7.71 6.75 13.92
CA GLY A 71 6.30 6.35 13.84
C GLY A 71 5.28 7.50 13.89
N ARG A 72 5.73 8.76 13.86
CA ARG A 72 4.83 9.93 13.81
C ARG A 72 4.33 10.25 12.41
N GLU A 73 5.00 9.71 11.39
CA GLU A 73 4.63 9.86 9.99
C GLU A 73 4.58 8.49 9.34
N ILE A 74 3.48 8.19 8.67
CA ILE A 74 3.26 6.94 7.97
C ILE A 74 2.83 7.27 6.54
N TYR A 75 3.56 6.72 5.57
CA TYR A 75 3.30 6.91 4.15
C TYR A 75 3.00 5.57 3.51
N VAL A 76 1.81 5.45 2.96
CA VAL A 76 1.32 4.24 2.29
C VAL A 76 1.11 4.56 0.81
N GLN A 77 1.80 3.87 -0.08
CA GLN A 77 1.75 4.16 -1.51
C GLN A 77 0.85 3.20 -2.32
N GLY A 78 0.61 2.02 -1.84
CA GLY A 78 -0.35 1.08 -2.40
C GLY A 78 -1.70 1.17 -1.69
N HIS A 79 -2.64 0.31 -2.09
CA HIS A 79 -4.03 0.31 -1.64
C HIS A 79 -4.43 -1.01 -0.97
N PRO A 80 -3.95 -1.31 0.26
CA PRO A 80 -4.34 -2.54 0.96
C PRO A 80 -5.84 -2.59 1.27
N GLU A 81 -6.52 -1.44 1.26
CA GLU A 81 -7.96 -1.28 1.48
C GLU A 81 -8.83 -1.70 0.30
N TYR A 82 -8.28 -1.78 -0.91
CA TYR A 82 -9.05 -2.04 -2.13
C TYR A 82 -9.84 -3.34 -2.05
N ASP A 83 -11.07 -3.27 -2.55
CA ASP A 83 -11.88 -4.43 -2.80
C ASP A 83 -11.50 -5.14 -4.11
N ARG A 84 -12.03 -6.35 -4.28
CA ARG A 84 -11.71 -7.22 -5.42
C ARG A 84 -11.91 -6.53 -6.76
N SER A 85 -12.91 -5.67 -6.88
CA SER A 85 -13.33 -5.04 -8.14
C SER A 85 -12.73 -3.67 -8.42
N ASP A 86 -12.07 -3.02 -7.44
CA ASP A 86 -11.70 -1.61 -7.56
C ASP A 86 -10.73 -1.34 -8.72
N ILE A 87 -9.71 -2.16 -8.87
CA ILE A 87 -8.78 -2.07 -10.00
C ILE A 87 -9.48 -2.28 -11.34
N ALA A 88 -10.45 -3.22 -11.42
CA ALA A 88 -11.21 -3.45 -12.64
C ALA A 88 -12.10 -2.24 -12.97
N GLN A 89 -12.78 -1.67 -11.97
CA GLN A 89 -13.62 -0.48 -12.15
C GLN A 89 -12.78 0.70 -12.65
N GLU A 90 -11.62 0.96 -12.07
CA GLU A 90 -10.70 1.99 -12.55
C GLU A 90 -10.24 1.72 -13.99
N TYR A 91 -9.83 0.49 -14.28
CA TYR A 91 -9.36 0.10 -15.60
C TYR A 91 -10.42 0.33 -16.68
N PHE A 92 -11.63 -0.18 -16.48
CA PHE A 92 -12.69 -0.05 -17.45
C PHE A 92 -13.21 1.39 -17.57
N ARG A 93 -13.24 2.15 -16.47
CA ARG A 93 -13.56 3.59 -16.49
C ARG A 93 -12.57 4.36 -17.37
N ASP A 94 -11.28 4.16 -17.13
CA ASP A 94 -10.20 4.88 -17.81
C ASP A 94 -10.14 4.48 -19.30
N LYS A 95 -10.33 3.18 -19.60
CA LYS A 95 -10.43 2.66 -20.97
C LYS A 95 -11.62 3.26 -21.73
N LYS A 96 -12.80 3.36 -21.08
CA LYS A 96 -13.99 3.99 -21.65
C LYS A 96 -13.80 5.49 -21.90
N ALA A 97 -13.04 6.15 -21.05
CA ALA A 97 -12.69 7.57 -21.21
C ALA A 97 -11.60 7.85 -22.25
N GLY A 98 -11.09 6.81 -22.95
CA GLY A 98 -10.03 6.96 -23.96
C GLY A 98 -8.65 7.26 -23.38
N ILE A 99 -8.45 7.07 -22.07
CA ILE A 99 -7.15 7.25 -21.42
C ILE A 99 -6.24 6.09 -21.83
N ALA A 100 -5.03 6.42 -22.27
CA ALA A 100 -4.02 5.41 -22.59
C ALA A 100 -3.55 4.71 -21.31
N ILE A 101 -4.19 3.60 -20.97
CA ILE A 101 -3.92 2.81 -19.78
C ILE A 101 -3.57 1.37 -20.16
N ASN A 102 -2.55 0.81 -19.50
CA ASN A 102 -2.24 -0.61 -19.63
C ASN A 102 -3.18 -1.44 -18.77
N ARG A 103 -3.41 -2.69 -19.22
CA ARG A 103 -4.07 -3.68 -18.38
C ARG A 103 -3.30 -3.82 -17.06
N PRO A 104 -4.02 -3.90 -15.90
CA PRO A 104 -3.36 -4.03 -14.61
C PRO A 104 -2.56 -5.33 -14.52
N ASP A 105 -1.33 -5.21 -14.02
CA ASP A 105 -0.39 -6.33 -13.89
C ASP A 105 -0.86 -7.29 -12.79
N ASN A 106 -0.75 -8.61 -13.03
CA ASN A 106 -1.07 -9.70 -12.09
C ASN A 106 -2.49 -9.68 -11.49
N TYR A 107 -3.43 -9.00 -12.10
CA TYR A 107 -4.77 -8.82 -11.55
C TYR A 107 -5.81 -9.75 -12.19
N PHE A 108 -5.95 -9.75 -13.50
CA PHE A 108 -6.90 -10.63 -14.17
C PHE A 108 -6.33 -12.06 -14.32
N PRO A 109 -7.07 -13.12 -13.90
CA PRO A 109 -6.62 -14.49 -14.00
C PRO A 109 -6.22 -14.88 -15.44
N LYS A 110 -4.95 -15.24 -15.62
CA LYS A 110 -4.37 -15.54 -16.95
C LYS A 110 -4.56 -14.41 -17.98
N GLY A 111 -4.65 -13.16 -17.51
CA GLY A 111 -4.86 -11.98 -18.35
C GLY A 111 -6.27 -11.85 -18.95
N ASN A 112 -7.23 -12.64 -18.52
CA ASN A 112 -8.60 -12.62 -19.05
C ASN A 112 -9.48 -11.63 -18.26
N GLU A 113 -9.82 -10.51 -18.89
CA GLU A 113 -10.64 -9.42 -18.32
C GLU A 113 -12.07 -9.84 -17.96
N MET A 114 -12.55 -10.98 -18.51
CA MET A 114 -13.89 -11.53 -18.23
C MET A 114 -13.93 -12.41 -16.98
N LYS A 115 -12.75 -12.77 -16.43
CA LYS A 115 -12.67 -13.59 -15.21
C LYS A 115 -12.63 -12.72 -13.97
N THR A 116 -13.36 -13.17 -12.95
CA THR A 116 -13.35 -12.52 -11.63
C THR A 116 -11.94 -12.59 -11.02
N PRO A 117 -11.33 -11.45 -10.66
CA PRO A 117 -10.03 -11.42 -10.00
C PRO A 117 -10.06 -12.09 -8.62
N LEU A 118 -8.91 -12.57 -8.17
CA LEU A 118 -8.74 -13.07 -6.80
C LEU A 118 -8.42 -11.89 -5.87
N LYS A 119 -8.96 -11.90 -4.64
CA LYS A 119 -8.56 -10.99 -3.57
C LYS A 119 -7.69 -11.78 -2.58
N ASN A 120 -6.40 -11.53 -2.59
CA ASN A 120 -5.40 -12.22 -1.76
C ASN A 120 -4.45 -11.27 -1.03
N TRP A 121 -4.89 -10.03 -0.79
CA TRP A 121 -4.16 -9.00 -0.04
C TRP A 121 -4.85 -8.53 1.22
N GLY A 122 -6.12 -8.91 1.43
CA GLY A 122 -6.95 -8.34 2.49
C GLY A 122 -6.48 -8.67 3.91
N ALA A 123 -5.95 -9.87 4.16
CA ALA A 123 -5.49 -10.28 5.48
C ALA A 123 -4.33 -9.39 5.98
N ASN A 124 -3.27 -9.23 5.17
CA ASN A 124 -2.14 -8.37 5.52
C ASN A 124 -2.53 -6.89 5.60
N GLY A 125 -3.47 -6.43 4.77
CA GLY A 125 -4.07 -5.10 4.90
C GLY A 125 -4.74 -4.89 6.25
N GLN A 126 -5.52 -5.88 6.71
CA GLN A 126 -6.17 -5.83 8.03
C GLN A 126 -5.14 -5.80 9.16
N VAL A 127 -4.07 -6.60 9.07
CA VAL A 127 -2.96 -6.59 10.05
C VAL A 127 -2.33 -5.21 10.12
N PHE A 128 -2.01 -4.59 8.97
CA PHE A 128 -1.43 -3.24 8.92
C PHE A 128 -2.32 -2.21 9.63
N TYR A 129 -3.62 -2.16 9.29
CA TYR A 129 -4.52 -1.17 9.91
C TYR A 129 -4.72 -1.42 11.40
N SER A 130 -4.78 -2.68 11.83
CA SER A 130 -4.86 -3.03 13.25
C SER A 130 -3.62 -2.57 14.02
N ASN A 131 -2.43 -2.80 13.46
CA ASN A 131 -1.16 -2.35 14.02
C ASN A 131 -1.09 -0.82 14.11
N TRP A 132 -1.52 -0.12 13.06
CA TRP A 132 -1.53 1.34 13.03
C TRP A 132 -2.48 1.92 14.08
N ILE A 133 -3.71 1.41 14.16
CA ILE A 133 -4.69 1.84 15.17
C ILE A 133 -4.13 1.59 16.59
N ASN A 134 -3.54 0.42 16.82
CA ASN A 134 -2.92 0.10 18.10
C ASN A 134 -1.78 1.07 18.44
N TRP A 135 -0.91 1.40 17.46
CA TRP A 135 0.16 2.37 17.64
C TRP A 135 -0.37 3.75 18.01
N VAL A 136 -1.39 4.26 17.30
CA VAL A 136 -2.04 5.53 17.61
C VAL A 136 -2.60 5.51 19.04
N TYR A 137 -3.29 4.42 19.40
CA TYR A 137 -3.88 4.27 20.75
C TYR A 137 -2.83 4.28 21.86
N GLN A 138 -1.69 3.59 21.63
CA GLN A 138 -0.59 3.48 22.61
C GLN A 138 0.23 4.76 22.75
N THR A 139 0.30 5.59 21.71
CA THR A 139 1.20 6.75 21.66
C THR A 139 0.52 8.10 21.77
N THR A 140 -0.81 8.13 21.81
CA THR A 140 -1.60 9.37 21.98
C THR A 140 -2.30 9.40 23.34
N ASN A 141 -2.25 10.54 24.02
CA ASN A 141 -2.95 10.77 25.29
C ASN A 141 -4.42 11.16 25.04
N VAL A 142 -5.13 10.40 24.20
CA VAL A 142 -6.55 10.65 23.94
C VAL A 142 -7.38 10.00 25.05
N ASP A 143 -8.10 10.80 25.81
CA ASP A 143 -9.12 10.30 26.74
C ASP A 143 -10.36 9.89 25.94
N VAL A 144 -10.44 8.61 25.59
CA VAL A 144 -11.56 8.03 24.81
C VAL A 144 -12.92 8.14 25.52
N LYS A 145 -12.95 8.52 26.81
CA LYS A 145 -14.18 8.74 27.56
C LYS A 145 -14.73 10.16 27.41
N LYS A 146 -13.92 11.08 26.87
CA LYS A 146 -14.38 12.42 26.54
C LYS A 146 -14.94 12.43 25.12
N PRO A 147 -16.18 12.96 24.91
CA PRO A 147 -16.67 13.16 23.55
C PRO A 147 -15.69 14.03 22.77
N LEU A 148 -15.48 13.71 21.50
CA LEU A 148 -14.79 14.60 20.59
C LEU A 148 -15.57 15.92 20.61
N MET A 149 -14.90 17.01 20.99
CA MET A 149 -15.53 18.34 20.93
C MET A 149 -15.79 18.65 19.47
N ASP A 150 -17.04 18.97 19.15
CA ASP A 150 -17.50 19.45 17.85
C ASP A 150 -16.78 20.73 17.41
#